data_1963d7f3ac88f3f9c0e9f6ccc5a95d62
#
_entry.id   1963d7f3ac88f3f9c0e9f6ccc5a95d62
#
_cell.length_a   1.000
_cell.length_b   1.000
_cell.length_c   1.000
_cell.angle_alpha   90.00
_cell.angle_beta   90.00
_cell.angle_gamma   90.00
#
_symmetry.space_group_name_H-M   'P 1'
#
loop_
_entity.id
_entity.type
_entity.pdbx_description
1 polymer ?
#
loop_
_entity_poly.entity_id
_entity_poly.type
_entity_poly.pdbx_seq_one_letter_code
_entity_poly.pdbx_strand_id
1 'polypeptide(L)'
;MNKRWLIFIFVCLILSSISFAQDFSIDDHPEVAANIQIIETWIKAQMEYNNLPGLSVGIVYDQELIWANGFGHADVDKKTPMTPQTIFRIASVTKLFTCTAIMQLRDQGKLQLDDPVEKHLPWFKIKNRFPYAPTITIRHLMTHTSGLPREAAFPYWTDHQFPTLNQIMETLPNQETIYPAETKLKYSNLGMALLGHILVAVSGKDYESYIQNHILKPLAMTSTTVYLTDEQRKRMATGYGRRLADGTRKPMEISDYKGISPAASISSNVGDLAKFASLQFSDENSGDKQILKGSTLREMQRVHWLQPSWKSGRGLGFSVWYRDEKTFVGHSGWVAGYRTQLLLCPEDKIGVIAMSNAEDGSPSFFANKIFDIVAPAIKKATEPSVKVAELNPEWKKYVGKYSDPFDWEYEVMILNNELVLYGFSYPPDENPKAGIIELVPEGEHTFRMTGENGNGELLKFEMDSDGKVKRVKMGENFIYPLVKNSKYQKTKSK
;
A
#
# COMPACT_ATOMS: atom_id res chain seq x y z
N MET A 1 25.53 -51.92 65.49
CA MET A 1 24.15 -51.47 65.29
C MET A 1 24.18 -50.18 64.43
N ASN A 2 24.03 -50.32 63.13
CA ASN A 2 24.07 -49.19 62.18
C ASN A 2 22.70 -48.97 61.57
N LYS A 3 22.11 -47.81 61.86
CA LYS A 3 20.87 -47.34 61.24
C LYS A 3 21.25 -46.59 59.93
N ARG A 4 20.91 -47.17 58.78
CA ARG A 4 20.96 -46.49 57.48
C ARG A 4 19.67 -45.72 57.30
N TRP A 5 19.78 -44.40 57.12
CA TRP A 5 18.72 -43.50 56.66
C TRP A 5 18.70 -43.52 55.14
N LEU A 6 17.55 -43.96 54.56
CA LEU A 6 17.24 -43.83 53.14
C LEU A 6 16.63 -42.48 52.90
N ILE A 7 17.30 -41.58 52.18
CA ILE A 7 16.76 -40.32 51.71
C ILE A 7 16.10 -40.64 50.34
N PHE A 8 14.79 -40.52 50.24
CA PHE A 8 14.04 -40.52 49.00
C PHE A 8 14.09 -39.11 48.40
N ILE A 9 14.84 -38.93 47.29
CA ILE A 9 14.82 -37.72 46.49
C ILE A 9 13.66 -37.86 45.54
N PHE A 10 12.60 -37.06 45.76
CA PHE A 10 11.48 -36.88 44.83
C PHE A 10 11.94 -35.88 43.74
N VAL A 11 12.34 -36.37 42.60
CA VAL A 11 12.62 -35.55 41.41
C VAL A 11 11.26 -35.27 40.75
N CYS A 12 10.69 -34.10 41.00
CA CYS A 12 9.59 -33.57 40.19
C CYS A 12 10.13 -33.16 38.82
N LEU A 13 9.93 -34.01 37.83
CA LEU A 13 10.05 -33.65 36.43
C LEU A 13 8.88 -32.72 36.07
N ILE A 14 9.15 -31.41 36.10
CA ILE A 14 8.29 -30.42 35.46
C ILE A 14 8.54 -30.55 33.96
N LEU A 15 7.73 -31.32 33.29
CA LEU A 15 7.58 -31.28 31.83
C LEU A 15 6.91 -29.94 31.48
N SER A 16 7.72 -28.91 31.33
CA SER A 16 7.31 -27.72 30.59
C SER A 16 7.11 -28.18 29.14
N SER A 17 5.85 -28.36 28.76
CA SER A 17 5.44 -28.43 27.38
C SER A 17 5.80 -27.09 26.72
N ILE A 18 7.04 -27.00 26.19
CA ILE A 18 7.39 -25.98 25.21
C ILE A 18 6.55 -26.36 23.98
N SER A 19 5.42 -25.71 23.85
CA SER A 19 4.68 -25.69 22.59
C SER A 19 5.59 -24.94 21.61
N PHE A 20 6.34 -25.68 20.80
CA PHE A 20 6.91 -25.12 19.60
C PHE A 20 5.70 -24.73 18.76
N ALA A 21 5.32 -23.46 18.78
CA ALA A 21 4.59 -22.88 17.67
C ALA A 21 5.53 -23.07 16.47
N GLN A 22 5.22 -24.05 15.63
CA GLN A 22 5.84 -24.20 14.33
C GLN A 22 5.47 -22.89 13.61
N ASP A 23 6.44 -22.00 13.39
CA ASP A 23 6.30 -20.87 12.49
C ASP A 23 6.04 -21.43 11.09
N PHE A 24 4.79 -21.74 10.79
CA PHE A 24 4.38 -22.06 9.43
C PHE A 24 4.46 -20.76 8.64
N SER A 25 5.28 -20.74 7.60
CA SER A 25 5.19 -19.70 6.60
C SER A 25 3.76 -19.71 6.03
N ILE A 26 3.18 -18.53 5.79
CA ILE A 26 1.76 -18.42 5.41
C ILE A 26 1.45 -19.10 4.06
N ASP A 27 2.44 -19.25 3.18
CA ASP A 27 2.33 -19.97 1.91
C ASP A 27 2.20 -21.49 2.09
N ASP A 28 2.65 -22.05 3.21
CA ASP A 28 2.45 -23.46 3.57
C ASP A 28 1.03 -23.73 4.10
N HIS A 29 0.25 -22.67 4.40
CA HIS A 29 -1.13 -22.86 4.83
C HIS A 29 -1.97 -23.48 3.71
N PRO A 30 -2.73 -24.58 3.96
CA PRO A 30 -3.42 -25.33 2.90
C PRO A 30 -4.33 -24.48 2.00
N GLU A 31 -5.01 -23.50 2.57
CA GLU A 31 -5.87 -22.56 1.81
C GLU A 31 -5.05 -21.68 0.88
N VAL A 32 -3.92 -21.15 1.35
CA VAL A 32 -3.05 -20.27 0.53
C VAL A 32 -2.38 -21.10 -0.56
N ALA A 33 -1.82 -22.27 -0.22
CA ALA A 33 -1.18 -23.17 -1.17
C ALA A 33 -2.16 -23.63 -2.28
N ALA A 34 -3.40 -24.00 -1.94
CA ALA A 34 -4.42 -24.38 -2.90
C ALA A 34 -4.77 -23.21 -3.85
N ASN A 35 -4.91 -22.00 -3.33
CA ASN A 35 -5.20 -20.82 -4.13
C ASN A 35 -4.02 -20.41 -5.03
N ILE A 36 -2.77 -20.59 -4.58
CA ILE A 36 -1.58 -20.41 -5.41
C ILE A 36 -1.60 -21.39 -6.59
N GLN A 37 -1.94 -22.67 -6.36
CA GLN A 37 -2.03 -23.66 -7.43
C GLN A 37 -3.11 -23.28 -8.48
N ILE A 38 -4.23 -22.73 -8.03
CA ILE A 38 -5.29 -22.21 -8.92
C ILE A 38 -4.74 -21.04 -9.75
N ILE A 39 -4.03 -20.10 -9.10
CA ILE A 39 -3.41 -18.94 -9.75
C ILE A 39 -2.43 -19.38 -10.82
N GLU A 40 -1.55 -20.33 -10.52
CA GLU A 40 -0.57 -20.86 -11.50
C GLU A 40 -1.25 -21.49 -12.71
N THR A 41 -2.27 -22.31 -12.48
CA THR A 41 -3.04 -22.97 -13.55
C THR A 41 -3.74 -21.93 -14.43
N TRP A 42 -4.36 -20.94 -13.79
CA TRP A 42 -5.04 -19.87 -14.47
C TRP A 42 -4.09 -18.97 -15.28
N ILE A 43 -2.92 -18.60 -14.71
CA ILE A 43 -1.90 -17.81 -15.43
C ILE A 43 -1.44 -18.53 -16.68
N LYS A 44 -1.12 -19.84 -16.59
CA LYS A 44 -0.69 -20.64 -17.74
C LYS A 44 -1.73 -20.63 -18.86
N ALA A 45 -3.00 -20.85 -18.54
CA ALA A 45 -4.10 -20.78 -19.49
C ALA A 45 -4.26 -19.39 -20.14
N GLN A 46 -4.17 -18.33 -19.34
CA GLN A 46 -4.26 -16.95 -19.85
C GLN A 46 -3.11 -16.58 -20.77
N MET A 47 -1.89 -17.01 -20.42
CA MET A 47 -0.71 -16.75 -21.24
C MET A 47 -0.77 -17.48 -22.57
N GLU A 48 -1.19 -18.73 -22.57
CA GLU A 48 -1.37 -19.52 -23.80
C GLU A 48 -2.44 -18.88 -24.70
N TYR A 49 -3.63 -18.59 -24.14
CA TYR A 49 -4.72 -17.97 -24.89
C TYR A 49 -4.31 -16.62 -25.51
N ASN A 50 -3.60 -15.78 -24.76
CA ASN A 50 -3.17 -14.46 -25.21
C ASN A 50 -1.83 -14.50 -25.98
N ASN A 51 -1.21 -15.65 -26.11
CA ASN A 51 0.14 -15.82 -26.69
C ASN A 51 1.16 -14.84 -26.08
N LEU A 52 1.21 -14.74 -24.75
CA LEU A 52 2.15 -13.87 -24.05
C LEU A 52 3.52 -14.57 -23.95
N PRO A 53 4.63 -13.86 -24.30
CA PRO A 53 5.96 -14.45 -24.28
C PRO A 53 6.43 -14.79 -22.87
N GLY A 54 6.20 -13.90 -21.90
CA GLY A 54 6.62 -14.12 -20.53
C GLY A 54 5.92 -13.21 -19.53
N LEU A 55 5.78 -13.74 -18.33
CA LEU A 55 5.23 -13.07 -17.16
C LEU A 55 6.01 -13.47 -15.91
N SER A 56 6.41 -12.52 -15.08
CA SER A 56 6.96 -12.78 -13.74
C SER A 56 6.07 -12.14 -12.69
N VAL A 57 5.74 -12.90 -11.63
CA VAL A 57 4.74 -12.51 -10.62
C VAL A 57 5.27 -12.75 -9.23
N GLY A 58 4.83 -11.95 -8.26
CA GLY A 58 5.05 -12.16 -6.84
C GLY A 58 3.90 -11.70 -5.99
N ILE A 59 3.71 -12.37 -4.87
CA ILE A 59 2.74 -12.05 -3.82
C ILE A 59 3.52 -11.72 -2.55
N VAL A 60 3.27 -10.53 -2.01
CA VAL A 60 3.84 -10.07 -0.74
C VAL A 60 2.72 -10.04 0.29
N TYR A 61 3.02 -10.55 1.48
CA TYR A 61 2.19 -10.39 2.64
C TYR A 61 3.02 -9.80 3.78
N ASP A 62 2.58 -8.66 4.31
CA ASP A 62 3.28 -7.85 5.31
C ASP A 62 4.76 -7.59 4.89
N GLN A 63 5.74 -8.20 5.52
CA GLN A 63 7.16 -7.98 5.26
C GLN A 63 7.79 -9.07 4.38
N GLU A 64 7.01 -10.04 3.88
CA GLU A 64 7.54 -11.21 3.22
C GLU A 64 7.02 -11.40 1.79
N LEU A 65 7.92 -11.80 0.89
CA LEU A 65 7.57 -12.34 -0.41
C LEU A 65 7.16 -13.81 -0.21
N ILE A 66 5.86 -14.05 -0.06
CA ILE A 66 5.32 -15.37 0.25
C ILE A 66 5.27 -16.32 -0.96
N TRP A 67 5.27 -15.77 -2.17
CA TRP A 67 5.31 -16.57 -3.39
C TRP A 67 5.82 -15.74 -4.56
N ALA A 68 6.62 -16.37 -5.45
CA ALA A 68 7.01 -15.77 -6.71
C ALA A 68 7.26 -16.85 -7.76
N ASN A 69 6.84 -16.58 -9.00
CA ASN A 69 7.06 -17.48 -10.12
C ASN A 69 7.24 -16.73 -11.45
N GLY A 70 7.91 -17.39 -12.39
CA GLY A 70 8.04 -16.95 -13.77
C GLY A 70 7.35 -17.92 -14.72
N PHE A 71 6.66 -17.40 -15.72
CA PHE A 71 5.90 -18.16 -16.71
C PHE A 71 6.34 -17.78 -18.11
N GLY A 72 6.48 -18.76 -19.01
CA GLY A 72 6.94 -18.57 -20.38
C GLY A 72 8.45 -18.28 -20.47
N HIS A 73 8.84 -17.37 -21.34
CA HIS A 73 10.23 -17.12 -21.71
C HIS A 73 10.66 -15.65 -21.49
N ALA A 74 11.83 -15.49 -20.89
CA ALA A 74 12.53 -14.21 -20.86
C ALA A 74 13.08 -13.83 -22.25
N ASP A 75 13.46 -14.82 -23.03
CA ASP A 75 13.88 -14.66 -24.44
C ASP A 75 13.27 -15.84 -25.22
N VAL A 76 12.35 -15.53 -26.15
CA VAL A 76 11.61 -16.54 -26.90
C VAL A 76 12.52 -17.29 -27.88
N ASP A 77 13.41 -16.57 -28.56
CA ASP A 77 14.30 -17.16 -29.58
C ASP A 77 15.32 -18.09 -28.96
N LYS A 78 15.87 -17.71 -27.80
CA LYS A 78 16.83 -18.52 -27.04
C LYS A 78 16.14 -19.55 -26.12
N LYS A 79 14.81 -19.49 -26.02
CA LYS A 79 14.02 -20.32 -25.08
C LYS A 79 14.50 -20.18 -23.63
N THR A 80 15.00 -18.99 -23.26
CA THR A 80 15.43 -18.72 -21.90
C THR A 80 14.21 -18.65 -21.00
N PRO A 81 14.08 -19.49 -19.94
CA PRO A 81 12.90 -19.48 -19.10
C PRO A 81 12.76 -18.16 -18.34
N MET A 82 11.52 -17.74 -18.15
CA MET A 82 11.20 -16.63 -17.25
C MET A 82 11.35 -17.09 -15.79
N THR A 83 11.92 -16.24 -14.96
CA THR A 83 12.08 -16.51 -13.51
C THR A 83 11.76 -15.25 -12.70
N PRO A 84 11.52 -15.35 -11.38
CA PRO A 84 11.39 -14.20 -10.49
C PRO A 84 12.64 -13.28 -10.44
N GLN A 85 13.82 -13.81 -10.81
CA GLN A 85 15.10 -13.10 -10.87
C GLN A 85 15.34 -12.39 -12.20
N THR A 86 14.50 -12.65 -13.21
CA THR A 86 14.57 -11.96 -14.51
C THR A 86 14.32 -10.46 -14.32
N ILE A 87 15.19 -9.64 -14.93
CA ILE A 87 15.14 -8.18 -14.82
C ILE A 87 14.25 -7.61 -15.92
N PHE A 88 13.44 -6.60 -15.55
CA PHE A 88 12.56 -5.86 -16.45
C PHE A 88 12.80 -4.35 -16.31
N ARG A 89 12.51 -3.57 -17.32
CA ARG A 89 12.23 -2.16 -17.16
C ARG A 89 10.91 -2.00 -16.41
N ILE A 90 10.95 -1.36 -15.23
CA ILE A 90 9.73 -1.11 -14.46
C ILE A 90 9.01 0.19 -14.85
N ALA A 91 9.61 0.92 -15.79
CA ALA A 91 9.01 2.11 -16.38
C ALA A 91 8.51 3.11 -15.32
N SER A 92 7.25 3.53 -15.39
CA SER A 92 6.69 4.55 -14.50
C SER A 92 6.59 4.15 -13.03
N VAL A 93 6.80 2.90 -12.65
CA VAL A 93 7.00 2.52 -11.24
C VAL A 93 8.24 3.22 -10.65
N THR A 94 9.22 3.61 -11.49
CA THR A 94 10.35 4.51 -11.13
C THR A 94 9.90 5.74 -10.35
N LYS A 95 8.73 6.31 -10.67
CA LYS A 95 8.22 7.52 -10.02
C LYS A 95 8.02 7.37 -8.52
N LEU A 96 7.69 6.15 -8.06
CA LEU A 96 7.57 5.86 -6.63
C LEU A 96 8.92 6.02 -5.93
N PHE A 97 10.01 5.59 -6.54
CA PHE A 97 11.36 5.76 -6.00
C PHE A 97 11.79 7.23 -5.98
N THR A 98 11.49 7.97 -7.03
CA THR A 98 11.75 9.42 -7.10
C THR A 98 10.98 10.16 -6.00
N CYS A 99 9.69 9.86 -5.83
CA CYS A 99 8.86 10.47 -4.79
C CYS A 99 9.32 10.05 -3.38
N THR A 100 9.73 8.80 -3.17
CA THR A 100 10.34 8.32 -1.92
C THR A 100 11.59 9.15 -1.58
N ALA A 101 12.47 9.39 -2.54
CA ALA A 101 13.66 10.21 -2.36
C ALA A 101 13.33 11.68 -1.99
N ILE A 102 12.33 12.27 -2.63
CA ILE A 102 11.84 13.62 -2.28
C ILE A 102 11.30 13.64 -0.83
N MET A 103 10.56 12.61 -0.44
CA MET A 103 10.04 12.53 0.93
C MET A 103 11.14 12.33 1.98
N GLN A 104 12.23 11.62 1.65
CA GLN A 104 13.42 11.56 2.51
C GLN A 104 14.04 12.96 2.73
N LEU A 105 14.15 13.77 1.70
CA LEU A 105 14.66 15.13 1.82
C LEU A 105 13.70 16.04 2.61
N ARG A 106 12.39 15.87 2.42
CA ARG A 106 11.37 16.56 3.21
C ARG A 106 11.49 16.21 4.70
N ASP A 107 11.62 14.93 5.03
CA ASP A 107 11.74 14.46 6.42
C ASP A 107 13.05 14.93 7.08
N GLN A 108 14.09 15.18 6.27
CA GLN A 108 15.36 15.83 6.70
C GLN A 108 15.25 17.35 6.81
N GLY A 109 14.09 17.96 6.52
CA GLY A 109 13.88 19.42 6.57
C GLY A 109 14.57 20.20 5.44
N LYS A 110 15.06 19.53 4.38
CA LYS A 110 15.81 20.15 3.28
C LYS A 110 14.94 20.82 2.23
N LEU A 111 13.66 20.43 2.16
CA LEU A 111 12.63 21.02 1.29
C LEU A 111 11.26 20.89 1.94
N GLN A 112 10.29 21.65 1.43
CA GLN A 112 8.86 21.52 1.76
C GLN A 112 8.09 21.13 0.50
N LEU A 113 7.00 20.36 0.67
CA LEU A 113 6.19 19.94 -0.48
C LEU A 113 5.54 21.13 -1.21
N ASP A 114 5.27 22.20 -0.49
CA ASP A 114 4.66 23.41 -1.02
C ASP A 114 5.69 24.46 -1.47
N ASP A 115 6.98 24.13 -1.45
CA ASP A 115 8.01 24.95 -2.07
C ASP A 115 7.74 25.10 -3.57
N PRO A 116 7.84 26.33 -4.12
CA PRO A 116 7.84 26.54 -5.56
C PRO A 116 8.99 25.78 -6.23
N VAL A 117 8.73 25.21 -7.40
CA VAL A 117 9.76 24.52 -8.20
C VAL A 117 10.97 25.42 -8.47
N GLU A 118 10.73 26.70 -8.74
CA GLU A 118 11.74 27.71 -9.03
C GLU A 118 12.71 27.96 -7.86
N LYS A 119 12.27 27.73 -6.62
CA LYS A 119 13.13 27.83 -5.43
C LYS A 119 14.32 26.87 -5.49
N HIS A 120 14.11 25.67 -6.03
CA HIS A 120 15.12 24.62 -6.11
C HIS A 120 15.74 24.49 -7.51
N LEU A 121 15.01 24.94 -8.55
CA LEU A 121 15.44 24.96 -9.94
C LEU A 121 15.31 26.39 -10.50
N PRO A 122 16.27 27.31 -10.24
CA PRO A 122 16.17 28.71 -10.67
C PRO A 122 16.07 28.88 -12.22
N TRP A 123 16.46 27.84 -12.95
CA TRP A 123 16.34 27.78 -14.41
C TRP A 123 14.94 27.33 -14.89
N PHE A 124 14.07 26.87 -13.99
CA PHE A 124 12.72 26.46 -14.35
C PHE A 124 11.93 27.66 -14.84
N LYS A 125 11.73 27.71 -16.16
CA LYS A 125 10.96 28.76 -16.83
C LYS A 125 10.08 28.10 -17.88
N ILE A 126 8.78 28.23 -17.71
CA ILE A 126 7.78 27.76 -18.67
C ILE A 126 6.77 28.89 -18.90
N LYS A 127 6.25 29.04 -20.14
CA LYS A 127 5.20 30.03 -20.40
C LYS A 127 3.95 29.71 -19.55
N ASN A 128 3.64 30.59 -18.61
CA ASN A 128 2.44 30.44 -17.81
C ASN A 128 1.22 31.04 -18.55
N ARG A 129 0.35 30.18 -19.08
CA ARG A 129 -0.90 30.59 -19.74
C ARG A 129 -1.96 31.08 -18.75
N PHE A 130 -1.76 30.85 -17.47
CA PHE A 130 -2.76 31.09 -16.41
C PHE A 130 -2.14 31.90 -15.27
N PRO A 131 -1.93 33.21 -15.46
CA PRO A 131 -1.26 34.07 -14.47
C PRO A 131 -1.98 34.10 -13.10
N TYR A 132 -3.26 33.76 -13.06
CA TYR A 132 -4.08 33.69 -11.86
C TYR A 132 -3.95 32.37 -11.10
N ALA A 133 -3.30 31.36 -11.70
CA ALA A 133 -3.12 30.06 -11.06
C ALA A 133 -2.04 30.13 -9.97
N PRO A 134 -2.12 29.24 -8.95
CA PRO A 134 -1.04 29.14 -7.97
C PRO A 134 0.28 28.73 -8.62
N THR A 135 1.38 29.11 -7.98
CA THR A 135 2.73 28.71 -8.38
C THR A 135 2.86 27.18 -8.34
N ILE A 136 3.55 26.62 -9.33
CA ILE A 136 3.79 25.17 -9.39
C ILE A 136 4.73 24.76 -8.26
N THR A 137 4.29 23.84 -7.40
CA THR A 137 5.03 23.32 -6.25
C THR A 137 5.51 21.89 -6.45
N ILE A 138 6.39 21.41 -5.56
CA ILE A 138 6.83 20.01 -5.50
C ILE A 138 5.62 19.07 -5.36
N ARG A 139 4.64 19.40 -4.51
CA ARG A 139 3.39 18.65 -4.36
C ARG A 139 2.65 18.50 -5.68
N HIS A 140 2.52 19.56 -6.45
CA HIS A 140 1.85 19.53 -7.76
C HIS A 140 2.57 18.59 -8.75
N LEU A 141 3.90 18.52 -8.70
CA LEU A 141 4.66 17.56 -9.52
C LEU A 141 4.37 16.12 -9.09
N MET A 142 4.40 15.83 -7.79
CA MET A 142 4.19 14.49 -7.23
C MET A 142 2.77 13.96 -7.46
N THR A 143 1.78 14.84 -7.49
CA THR A 143 0.35 14.50 -7.67
C THR A 143 -0.13 14.60 -9.11
N HIS A 144 0.74 15.03 -10.03
CA HIS A 144 0.39 15.31 -11.44
C HIS A 144 -0.71 16.39 -11.60
N THR A 145 -0.74 17.37 -10.72
CA THR A 145 -1.68 18.49 -10.75
C THR A 145 -1.03 19.82 -11.11
N SER A 146 0.22 19.78 -11.58
CA SER A 146 0.98 20.97 -11.96
C SER A 146 0.49 21.67 -13.23
N GLY A 147 -0.32 21.00 -14.04
CA GLY A 147 -0.74 21.50 -15.35
C GLY A 147 0.36 21.50 -16.42
N LEU A 148 1.54 20.95 -16.12
CA LEU A 148 2.65 20.83 -17.07
C LEU A 148 2.29 19.92 -18.26
N PRO A 149 2.97 20.11 -19.43
CA PRO A 149 2.94 19.15 -20.53
C PRO A 149 3.30 17.74 -20.04
N ARG A 150 2.79 16.73 -20.75
CA ARG A 150 3.14 15.34 -20.45
C ARG A 150 4.64 15.10 -20.61
N GLU A 151 5.23 15.63 -21.68
CA GLU A 151 6.59 15.35 -22.10
C GLU A 151 7.40 16.66 -22.27
N ALA A 152 8.72 16.57 -22.21
CA ALA A 152 9.61 17.62 -22.70
C ALA A 152 9.43 17.80 -24.23
N ALA A 153 9.92 18.92 -24.79
CA ALA A 153 9.67 19.34 -26.17
C ALA A 153 10.45 18.52 -27.22
N PHE A 154 10.42 17.20 -27.14
CA PHE A 154 11.12 16.27 -28.03
C PHE A 154 10.26 15.03 -28.31
N PRO A 155 10.34 14.44 -29.53
CA PRO A 155 9.53 13.28 -29.90
C PRO A 155 10.13 11.93 -29.43
N TYR A 156 10.80 11.88 -28.30
CA TYR A 156 11.65 10.77 -27.83
C TYR A 156 10.94 9.42 -27.67
N TRP A 157 9.60 9.38 -27.57
CA TRP A 157 8.86 8.13 -27.62
C TRP A 157 8.70 7.59 -29.05
N THR A 158 9.06 8.41 -30.06
CA THR A 158 8.97 8.04 -31.49
C THR A 158 10.33 7.70 -32.06
N ASP A 159 11.33 8.52 -31.75
CA ASP A 159 12.69 8.42 -32.34
C ASP A 159 13.71 7.79 -31.36
N HIS A 160 13.29 7.48 -30.14
CA HIS A 160 14.13 6.94 -29.06
C HIS A 160 15.32 7.86 -28.67
N GLN A 161 15.29 9.13 -29.07
CA GLN A 161 16.31 10.14 -28.75
C GLN A 161 15.89 10.97 -27.53
N PHE A 162 16.14 10.44 -26.35
CA PHE A 162 15.77 11.12 -25.10
C PHE A 162 16.66 12.34 -24.84
N PRO A 163 16.07 13.48 -24.39
CA PRO A 163 16.80 14.71 -24.15
C PRO A 163 17.67 14.61 -22.88
N THR A 164 18.82 15.29 -22.94
CA THR A 164 19.62 15.56 -21.74
C THR A 164 18.94 16.64 -20.87
N LEU A 165 19.40 16.81 -19.63
CA LEU A 165 18.94 17.92 -18.78
C LEU A 165 19.14 19.28 -19.46
N ASN A 166 20.30 19.52 -20.06
CA ASN A 166 20.60 20.80 -20.74
C ASN A 166 19.59 21.07 -21.85
N GLN A 167 19.29 20.09 -22.69
CA GLN A 167 18.27 20.23 -23.74
C GLN A 167 16.87 20.53 -23.17
N ILE A 168 16.50 19.91 -22.02
CA ILE A 168 15.25 20.23 -21.34
C ILE A 168 15.26 21.69 -20.86
N MET A 169 16.36 22.14 -20.24
CA MET A 169 16.51 23.52 -19.76
C MET A 169 16.40 24.55 -20.89
N GLU A 170 17.02 24.28 -22.02
CA GLU A 170 17.03 25.17 -23.20
C GLU A 170 15.66 25.27 -23.87
N THR A 171 14.88 24.18 -23.87
CA THR A 171 13.60 24.11 -24.58
C THR A 171 12.38 24.42 -23.74
N LEU A 172 12.47 24.22 -22.41
CA LEU A 172 11.37 24.44 -21.48
C LEU A 172 10.74 25.86 -21.59
N PRO A 173 11.50 26.95 -21.78
CA PRO A 173 10.91 28.30 -21.95
C PRO A 173 9.99 28.43 -23.16
N ASN A 174 10.08 27.51 -24.13
CA ASN A 174 9.24 27.50 -25.33
C ASN A 174 7.95 26.68 -25.12
N GLN A 175 7.88 25.85 -24.08
CA GLN A 175 6.66 25.12 -23.69
C GLN A 175 5.74 25.99 -22.84
N GLU A 176 4.48 25.63 -22.76
CA GLU A 176 3.48 26.34 -21.96
C GLU A 176 2.71 25.38 -21.05
N THR A 177 2.17 25.89 -19.95
CA THR A 177 1.27 25.15 -19.09
C THR A 177 -0.01 24.83 -19.84
N ILE A 178 -0.51 23.60 -19.70
CA ILE A 178 -1.70 23.09 -20.40
C ILE A 178 -2.98 23.37 -19.61
N TYR A 179 -2.88 23.36 -18.29
CA TYR A 179 -3.95 23.66 -17.33
C TYR A 179 -3.41 24.54 -16.20
N PRO A 180 -4.26 25.31 -15.53
CA PRO A 180 -3.89 25.91 -14.25
C PRO A 180 -3.49 24.83 -13.25
N ALA A 181 -2.47 25.09 -12.45
CA ALA A 181 -2.12 24.19 -11.35
C ALA A 181 -3.34 23.98 -10.42
N GLU A 182 -3.46 22.80 -9.82
CA GLU A 182 -4.55 22.39 -8.93
C GLU A 182 -5.97 22.33 -9.55
N THR A 183 -6.09 22.34 -10.88
CA THR A 183 -7.43 22.29 -11.49
C THR A 183 -7.76 20.98 -12.16
N LYS A 184 -6.74 20.26 -12.63
CA LYS A 184 -6.91 18.96 -13.30
C LYS A 184 -5.73 18.04 -13.06
N LEU A 185 -6.01 16.76 -12.99
CA LEU A 185 -4.98 15.73 -13.09
C LEU A 185 -4.47 15.69 -14.53
N LYS A 186 -3.20 16.02 -14.71
CA LYS A 186 -2.49 15.95 -15.99
C LYS A 186 -1.18 15.22 -15.80
N TYR A 187 -1.19 13.91 -16.08
CA TYR A 187 0.01 13.09 -15.95
C TYR A 187 1.19 13.70 -16.71
N SER A 188 2.34 13.86 -16.04
CA SER A 188 3.52 14.52 -16.59
C SER A 188 4.80 13.74 -16.26
N ASN A 189 5.46 13.20 -17.30
CA ASN A 189 6.81 12.67 -17.21
C ASN A 189 7.83 13.81 -17.03
N LEU A 190 7.58 14.96 -17.66
CA LEU A 190 8.37 16.17 -17.45
C LEU A 190 8.34 16.59 -15.97
N GLY A 191 7.16 16.60 -15.33
CA GLY A 191 7.05 16.93 -13.91
C GLY A 191 7.86 15.99 -13.01
N MET A 192 7.88 14.69 -13.33
CA MET A 192 8.67 13.71 -12.59
C MET A 192 10.17 13.84 -12.86
N ALA A 193 10.56 14.19 -14.09
CA ALA A 193 11.95 14.52 -14.40
C ALA A 193 12.42 15.72 -13.57
N LEU A 194 11.61 16.79 -13.48
CA LEU A 194 11.90 17.96 -12.64
C LEU A 194 12.08 17.58 -11.16
N LEU A 195 11.27 16.65 -10.60
CA LEU A 195 11.48 16.13 -9.23
C LEU A 195 12.86 15.50 -9.08
N GLY A 196 13.32 14.70 -10.04
CA GLY A 196 14.67 14.14 -10.02
C GLY A 196 15.75 15.20 -10.07
N HIS A 197 15.54 16.29 -10.80
CA HIS A 197 16.47 17.41 -10.85
C HIS A 197 16.45 18.23 -9.55
N ILE A 198 15.29 18.38 -8.89
CA ILE A 198 15.18 18.94 -7.53
C ILE A 198 15.95 18.07 -6.54
N LEU A 199 15.81 16.74 -6.64
CA LEU A 199 16.58 15.80 -5.81
C LEU A 199 18.08 16.06 -5.92
N VAL A 200 18.59 16.17 -7.14
CA VAL A 200 20.02 16.47 -7.41
C VAL A 200 20.42 17.82 -6.83
N ALA A 201 19.65 18.87 -7.08
CA ALA A 201 19.95 20.23 -6.63
C ALA A 201 19.97 20.34 -5.08
N VAL A 202 19.04 19.68 -4.39
CA VAL A 202 18.90 19.76 -2.92
C VAL A 202 19.88 18.82 -2.21
N SER A 203 20.12 17.63 -2.76
CA SER A 203 21.00 16.64 -2.13
C SER A 203 22.48 16.84 -2.43
N GLY A 204 22.82 17.51 -3.55
CA GLY A 204 24.18 17.62 -4.07
C GLY A 204 24.74 16.30 -4.65
N LYS A 205 23.87 15.29 -4.86
CA LYS A 205 24.24 13.97 -5.39
C LYS A 205 23.55 13.75 -6.72
N ASP A 206 24.20 13.06 -7.66
CA ASP A 206 23.53 12.63 -8.88
C ASP A 206 22.37 11.67 -8.55
N TYR A 207 21.39 11.60 -9.48
CA TYR A 207 20.15 10.87 -9.27
C TYR A 207 20.39 9.38 -8.97
N GLU A 208 21.27 8.71 -9.75
CA GLU A 208 21.56 7.29 -9.56
C GLU A 208 22.20 7.03 -8.19
N SER A 209 23.25 7.80 -7.86
CA SER A 209 23.94 7.67 -6.57
C SER A 209 23.01 7.86 -5.38
N TYR A 210 22.07 8.81 -5.49
CA TYR A 210 21.10 9.01 -4.42
C TYR A 210 20.16 7.80 -4.28
N ILE A 211 19.51 7.39 -5.35
CA ILE A 211 18.60 6.24 -5.36
C ILE A 211 19.32 4.99 -4.87
N GLN A 212 20.53 4.72 -5.38
CA GLN A 212 21.34 3.55 -5.01
C GLN A 212 21.66 3.52 -3.51
N ASN A 213 22.13 4.64 -2.96
CA ASN A 213 22.66 4.66 -1.59
C ASN A 213 21.58 4.86 -0.52
N HIS A 214 20.46 5.55 -0.84
CA HIS A 214 19.45 5.91 0.14
C HIS A 214 18.16 5.08 0.04
N ILE A 215 17.98 4.31 -1.04
CA ILE A 215 16.81 3.45 -1.21
C ILE A 215 17.23 2.01 -1.50
N LEU A 216 17.97 1.75 -2.58
CA LEU A 216 18.21 0.39 -3.04
C LEU A 216 19.10 -0.41 -2.09
N LYS A 217 20.23 0.15 -1.65
CA LYS A 217 21.15 -0.52 -0.69
C LYS A 217 20.49 -0.79 0.67
N PRO A 218 19.84 0.20 1.33
CA PRO A 218 19.19 -0.04 2.61
C PRO A 218 18.09 -1.11 2.53
N LEU A 219 17.36 -1.17 1.41
CA LEU A 219 16.33 -2.19 1.16
C LEU A 219 16.91 -3.51 0.61
N ALA A 220 18.25 -3.63 0.47
CA ALA A 220 18.91 -4.79 -0.12
C ALA A 220 18.38 -5.17 -1.53
N MET A 221 18.02 -4.18 -2.35
CA MET A 221 17.53 -4.35 -3.73
C MET A 221 18.71 -4.47 -4.71
N THR A 222 19.43 -5.57 -4.64
CA THR A 222 20.73 -5.77 -5.29
C THR A 222 20.66 -5.99 -6.82
N SER A 223 19.49 -6.33 -7.34
CA SER A 223 19.25 -6.51 -8.80
C SER A 223 18.62 -5.26 -9.44
N THR A 224 18.29 -4.24 -8.64
CA THR A 224 17.64 -3.00 -9.10
C THR A 224 18.66 -1.92 -9.38
N THR A 225 18.45 -1.17 -10.47
CA THR A 225 19.37 -0.11 -10.89
C THR A 225 18.66 0.98 -11.69
N VAL A 226 19.21 2.19 -11.66
CA VAL A 226 18.75 3.29 -12.52
C VAL A 226 19.29 3.12 -13.96
N TYR A 227 20.58 2.83 -14.09
CA TYR A 227 21.22 2.52 -15.36
C TYR A 227 21.75 1.10 -15.36
N LEU A 228 21.46 0.36 -16.44
CA LEU A 228 21.81 -1.05 -16.57
C LEU A 228 23.31 -1.25 -16.73
N THR A 229 23.87 -2.09 -15.89
CA THR A 229 25.22 -2.64 -16.09
C THR A 229 25.17 -3.77 -17.12
N ASP A 230 26.34 -4.14 -17.67
CA ASP A 230 26.43 -5.27 -18.60
C ASP A 230 26.00 -6.59 -17.98
N GLU A 231 26.25 -6.78 -16.70
CA GLU A 231 25.81 -8.00 -15.97
C GLU A 231 24.29 -8.05 -15.84
N GLN A 232 23.67 -6.91 -15.54
CA GLN A 232 22.21 -6.85 -15.46
C GLN A 232 21.54 -7.02 -16.82
N ARG A 233 22.17 -6.50 -17.91
CA ARG A 233 21.68 -6.70 -19.29
C ARG A 233 21.58 -8.18 -19.65
N LYS A 234 22.53 -9.02 -19.22
CA LYS A 234 22.48 -10.47 -19.46
C LYS A 234 21.30 -11.18 -18.78
N ARG A 235 20.78 -10.60 -17.70
CA ARG A 235 19.65 -11.12 -16.92
C ARG A 235 18.32 -10.50 -17.29
N MET A 236 18.30 -9.58 -18.24
CA MET A 236 17.06 -8.94 -18.68
C MET A 236 16.21 -9.85 -19.55
N ALA A 237 14.91 -9.71 -19.41
CA ALA A 237 14.00 -10.21 -20.42
C ALA A 237 14.18 -9.43 -21.72
N THR A 238 14.10 -10.09 -22.86
CA THR A 238 13.90 -9.43 -24.15
C THR A 238 12.47 -8.86 -24.18
N GLY A 239 12.37 -7.54 -24.38
CA GLY A 239 11.07 -6.88 -24.53
C GLY A 239 10.51 -7.09 -25.93
N TYR A 240 9.22 -7.37 -26.04
CA TYR A 240 8.54 -7.62 -27.31
C TYR A 240 7.45 -6.59 -27.57
N GLY A 241 7.32 -6.20 -28.84
CA GLY A 241 6.22 -5.40 -29.34
C GLY A 241 4.87 -6.13 -29.21
N ARG A 242 3.81 -5.46 -29.65
CA ARG A 242 2.48 -6.08 -29.73
C ARG A 242 2.48 -7.27 -30.68
N ARG A 243 1.59 -8.23 -30.42
CA ARG A 243 1.33 -9.31 -31.34
C ARG A 243 0.83 -8.76 -32.68
N LEU A 244 1.51 -9.12 -33.76
CA LEU A 244 1.12 -8.79 -35.12
C LEU A 244 0.00 -9.73 -35.63
N ALA A 245 -0.61 -9.39 -36.76
CA ALA A 245 -1.68 -10.18 -37.34
C ALA A 245 -1.27 -11.61 -37.71
N ASP A 246 0.00 -11.81 -38.05
CA ASP A 246 0.60 -13.13 -38.32
C ASP A 246 0.98 -13.91 -37.05
N GLY A 247 0.69 -13.38 -35.86
CA GLY A 247 0.98 -13.95 -34.56
C GLY A 247 2.40 -13.71 -34.04
N THR A 248 3.29 -13.10 -34.82
CA THR A 248 4.67 -12.80 -34.41
C THR A 248 4.77 -11.56 -33.54
N ARG A 249 5.91 -11.38 -32.88
CA ARG A 249 6.28 -10.22 -32.07
C ARG A 249 7.71 -9.79 -32.42
N LYS A 250 7.93 -8.48 -32.53
CA LYS A 250 9.28 -7.95 -32.79
C LYS A 250 9.96 -7.63 -31.46
N PRO A 251 11.24 -8.00 -31.28
CA PRO A 251 12.03 -7.51 -30.17
C PRO A 251 12.12 -5.96 -30.21
N MET A 252 12.11 -5.36 -29.03
CA MET A 252 12.17 -3.90 -28.85
C MET A 252 13.54 -3.50 -28.27
N GLU A 253 14.08 -2.39 -28.74
CA GLU A 253 15.34 -1.85 -28.22
C GLU A 253 15.16 -1.18 -26.87
N ILE A 254 16.21 -1.23 -26.06
CA ILE A 254 16.26 -0.56 -24.75
C ILE A 254 16.81 0.85 -24.96
N SER A 255 16.01 1.85 -24.63
CA SER A 255 16.41 3.25 -24.68
C SER A 255 17.14 3.71 -23.41
N ASP A 256 18.04 4.67 -23.56
CA ASP A 256 18.59 5.47 -22.46
C ASP A 256 17.73 6.72 -22.25
N TYR A 257 17.14 6.86 -21.07
CA TYR A 257 16.16 7.92 -20.76
C TYR A 257 16.78 9.25 -20.36
N LYS A 258 18.11 9.35 -20.19
CA LYS A 258 18.87 10.60 -19.94
C LYS A 258 18.18 11.52 -18.94
N GLY A 259 17.82 12.75 -19.35
CA GLY A 259 17.16 13.73 -18.49
C GLY A 259 15.74 13.34 -18.00
N ILE A 260 15.12 12.33 -18.63
CA ILE A 260 13.80 11.79 -18.23
C ILE A 260 13.95 10.59 -17.29
N SER A 261 15.16 10.16 -16.95
CA SER A 261 15.44 9.00 -16.10
C SER A 261 14.61 8.95 -14.81
N PRO A 262 14.37 10.05 -14.06
CA PRO A 262 13.56 10.01 -12.84
C PRO A 262 12.09 9.61 -13.06
N ALA A 263 11.63 9.60 -14.30
CA ALA A 263 10.26 9.21 -14.64
C ALA A 263 10.10 7.74 -15.06
N ALA A 264 11.18 7.04 -15.51
CA ALA A 264 11.00 5.76 -16.20
C ALA A 264 12.19 4.80 -16.23
N SER A 265 13.40 5.15 -15.75
CA SER A 265 14.62 4.40 -16.09
C SER A 265 14.89 3.17 -15.27
N ILE A 266 14.32 3.02 -14.07
CA ILE A 266 14.66 1.90 -13.18
C ILE A 266 14.35 0.55 -13.82
N SER A 267 15.27 -0.37 -13.64
CA SER A 267 15.12 -1.79 -13.95
C SER A 267 15.15 -2.59 -12.65
N SER A 268 14.32 -3.61 -12.54
CA SER A 268 14.17 -4.42 -11.33
C SER A 268 13.65 -5.81 -11.64
N ASN A 269 13.53 -6.64 -10.62
CA ASN A 269 12.87 -7.94 -10.66
C ASN A 269 11.81 -8.06 -9.56
N VAL A 270 11.07 -9.15 -9.55
CA VAL A 270 10.00 -9.40 -8.57
C VAL A 270 10.54 -9.39 -7.14
N GLY A 271 11.66 -10.06 -6.88
CA GLY A 271 12.22 -10.16 -5.52
C GLY A 271 12.62 -8.81 -4.92
N ASP A 272 13.19 -7.93 -5.74
CA ASP A 272 13.55 -6.59 -5.27
C ASP A 272 12.33 -5.67 -5.14
N LEU A 273 11.37 -5.73 -6.09
CA LEU A 273 10.12 -4.97 -5.95
C LEU A 273 9.29 -5.43 -4.74
N ALA A 274 9.40 -6.70 -4.33
CA ALA A 274 8.78 -7.19 -3.11
C ALA A 274 9.31 -6.46 -1.87
N LYS A 275 10.62 -6.22 -1.78
CA LYS A 275 11.23 -5.45 -0.68
C LYS A 275 10.71 -4.00 -0.64
N PHE A 276 10.52 -3.39 -1.82
CA PHE A 276 9.90 -2.07 -1.91
C PHE A 276 8.40 -2.10 -1.55
N ALA A 277 7.68 -3.18 -1.89
CA ALA A 277 6.30 -3.39 -1.48
C ALA A 277 6.19 -3.56 0.04
N SER A 278 7.03 -4.39 0.65
CA SER A 278 7.09 -4.59 2.11
C SER A 278 7.34 -3.29 2.87
N LEU A 279 8.24 -2.42 2.36
CA LEU A 279 8.42 -1.08 2.92
C LEU A 279 7.10 -0.32 3.04
N GLN A 280 6.18 -0.47 2.08
CA GLN A 280 4.92 0.27 2.06
C GLN A 280 3.93 -0.15 3.16
N PHE A 281 4.17 -1.30 3.80
CA PHE A 281 3.38 -1.83 4.90
C PHE A 281 4.04 -1.59 6.27
N SER A 282 5.19 -0.91 6.30
CA SER A 282 5.91 -0.60 7.54
C SER A 282 5.13 0.38 8.41
N ASP A 283 5.13 0.12 9.70
CA ASP A 283 4.58 1.01 10.74
C ASP A 283 5.69 1.83 11.45
N GLU A 284 5.33 2.56 12.50
CA GLU A 284 6.29 3.39 13.26
C GLU A 284 7.37 2.58 13.99
N ASN A 285 7.16 1.27 14.16
CA ASN A 285 8.00 0.38 14.97
C ASN A 285 8.90 -0.55 14.13
N SER A 286 8.97 -0.34 12.82
CA SER A 286 9.63 -1.29 11.89
C SER A 286 11.18 -1.33 11.96
N GLY A 287 11.83 -0.61 12.89
CA GLY A 287 13.26 -0.72 13.21
C GLY A 287 14.22 -0.05 12.23
N ASP A 288 15.52 -0.37 12.33
CA ASP A 288 16.63 0.33 11.67
C ASP A 288 16.69 0.24 10.13
N LYS A 289 15.92 -0.65 9.51
CA LYS A 289 15.87 -0.80 8.05
C LYS A 289 14.89 0.16 7.38
N GLN A 290 14.16 0.95 8.15
CA GLN A 290 13.15 1.84 7.65
C GLN A 290 13.77 3.10 7.03
N ILE A 291 13.60 3.28 5.73
CA ILE A 291 14.13 4.43 4.97
C ILE A 291 13.23 5.66 4.99
N LEU A 292 11.98 5.51 5.44
CA LEU A 292 10.97 6.55 5.68
C LEU A 292 10.17 6.19 6.95
N LYS A 293 9.66 7.19 7.65
CA LYS A 293 8.74 6.96 8.77
C LYS A 293 7.44 6.34 8.29
N GLY A 294 6.80 5.50 9.10
CA GLY A 294 5.48 4.93 8.79
C GLY A 294 4.44 6.01 8.50
N SER A 295 4.43 7.10 9.28
CA SER A 295 3.57 8.27 9.03
C SER A 295 3.82 8.92 7.66
N THR A 296 5.07 8.98 7.20
CA THR A 296 5.42 9.49 5.87
C THR A 296 4.92 8.56 4.77
N LEU A 297 5.04 7.24 4.95
CA LEU A 297 4.51 6.26 4.00
C LEU A 297 2.99 6.39 3.88
N ARG A 298 2.27 6.48 5.01
CA ARG A 298 0.82 6.72 5.01
C ARG A 298 0.44 8.04 4.35
N GLU A 299 1.21 9.11 4.57
CA GLU A 299 1.00 10.38 3.88
C GLU A 299 1.15 10.22 2.36
N MET A 300 2.16 9.49 1.88
CA MET A 300 2.33 9.24 0.44
C MET A 300 1.16 8.47 -0.16
N GLN A 301 0.58 7.55 0.57
CA GLN A 301 -0.48 6.64 0.12
C GLN A 301 -1.89 7.25 0.20
N ARG A 302 -2.12 8.26 1.04
CA ARG A 302 -3.43 8.90 1.11
C ARG A 302 -3.75 9.71 -0.15
N VAL A 303 -5.04 10.01 -0.36
CA VAL A 303 -5.48 10.85 -1.47
C VAL A 303 -5.08 12.31 -1.24
N HIS A 304 -4.28 12.86 -2.15
CA HIS A 304 -3.95 14.29 -2.24
C HIS A 304 -4.73 15.00 -3.37
N TRP A 305 -5.14 14.23 -4.37
CA TRP A 305 -6.02 14.70 -5.43
C TRP A 305 -7.04 13.62 -5.74
N LEU A 306 -8.33 13.94 -5.66
CA LEU A 306 -9.43 13.05 -5.95
C LEU A 306 -10.01 13.35 -7.33
N GLN A 307 -10.22 12.31 -8.14
CA GLN A 307 -10.90 12.43 -9.43
C GLN A 307 -12.41 12.70 -9.23
N PRO A 308 -13.07 13.37 -10.19
CA PRO A 308 -14.53 13.62 -10.10
C PRO A 308 -15.40 12.36 -9.96
N SER A 309 -14.86 11.20 -10.33
CA SER A 309 -15.56 9.91 -10.14
C SER A 309 -15.60 9.42 -8.70
N TRP A 310 -14.82 10.00 -7.79
CA TRP A 310 -14.59 9.60 -6.40
C TRP A 310 -13.99 8.20 -6.22
N LYS A 311 -13.75 7.45 -7.32
CA LYS A 311 -13.24 6.07 -7.28
C LYS A 311 -11.72 5.97 -7.42
N SER A 312 -11.05 7.06 -7.78
CA SER A 312 -9.61 7.08 -7.95
C SER A 312 -9.03 8.47 -7.73
N GLY A 313 -7.76 8.53 -7.36
CA GLY A 313 -7.04 9.75 -7.09
C GLY A 313 -5.53 9.59 -7.22
N ARG A 314 -4.82 10.54 -6.64
CA ARG A 314 -3.36 10.55 -6.53
C ARG A 314 -2.93 10.79 -5.10
N GLY A 315 -2.02 9.94 -4.65
CA GLY A 315 -1.15 10.21 -3.52
C GLY A 315 0.14 10.91 -3.97
N LEU A 316 1.16 10.93 -3.15
CA LEU A 316 2.47 11.48 -3.50
C LEU A 316 3.26 10.42 -4.30
N GLY A 317 3.12 10.47 -5.63
CA GLY A 317 3.64 9.50 -6.59
C GLY A 317 2.71 8.30 -6.85
N PHE A 318 1.92 7.91 -5.89
CA PHE A 318 1.01 6.77 -6.01
C PHE A 318 -0.25 7.09 -6.82
N SER A 319 -0.71 6.13 -7.61
CA SER A 319 -2.12 6.01 -7.95
C SER A 319 -2.85 5.48 -6.72
N VAL A 320 -4.03 6.04 -6.42
CA VAL A 320 -4.90 5.58 -5.34
C VAL A 320 -6.26 5.29 -5.94
N TRP A 321 -6.84 4.12 -5.64
CA TRP A 321 -8.19 3.78 -6.10
C TRP A 321 -8.93 2.98 -5.05
N TYR A 322 -10.26 3.10 -5.07
CA TYR A 322 -11.16 2.42 -4.17
C TYR A 322 -11.97 1.38 -4.93
N ARG A 323 -11.97 0.14 -4.46
CA ARG A 323 -12.66 -1.00 -5.04
C ARG A 323 -12.98 -2.01 -3.95
N ASP A 324 -14.20 -2.55 -3.95
CA ASP A 324 -14.63 -3.61 -3.04
C ASP A 324 -14.34 -3.27 -1.57
N GLU A 325 -14.74 -2.05 -1.16
CA GLU A 325 -14.57 -1.48 0.17
C GLU A 325 -13.12 -1.32 0.64
N LYS A 326 -12.15 -1.46 -0.26
CA LYS A 326 -10.71 -1.36 0.05
C LYS A 326 -10.02 -0.26 -0.74
N THR A 327 -9.04 0.37 -0.08
CA THR A 327 -8.15 1.32 -0.73
C THR A 327 -6.91 0.60 -1.26
N PHE A 328 -6.70 0.72 -2.55
CA PHE A 328 -5.51 0.25 -3.22
C PHE A 328 -4.60 1.41 -3.58
N VAL A 329 -3.29 1.17 -3.47
CA VAL A 329 -2.26 2.11 -3.93
C VAL A 329 -1.26 1.39 -4.82
N GLY A 330 -0.55 2.11 -5.66
CA GLY A 330 0.47 1.51 -6.51
C GLY A 330 0.78 2.32 -7.75
N HIS A 331 1.41 1.69 -8.71
CA HIS A 331 1.68 2.30 -10.00
C HIS A 331 1.83 1.23 -11.09
N SER A 332 1.38 1.55 -12.30
CA SER A 332 1.67 0.75 -13.48
C SER A 332 2.87 1.32 -14.24
N GLY A 333 3.60 0.46 -14.94
CA GLY A 333 4.69 0.83 -15.81
C GLY A 333 4.44 0.42 -17.26
N TRP A 334 4.87 1.30 -18.18
CA TRP A 334 4.83 1.00 -19.61
C TRP A 334 5.98 1.73 -20.33
N VAL A 335 6.84 0.95 -20.93
CA VAL A 335 7.86 1.37 -21.91
C VAL A 335 8.00 0.29 -22.98
N ALA A 336 8.66 0.60 -24.08
CA ALA A 336 8.83 -0.31 -25.21
C ALA A 336 9.19 -1.74 -24.75
N GLY A 337 8.31 -2.69 -25.06
CA GLY A 337 8.48 -4.11 -24.75
C GLY A 337 8.22 -4.54 -23.30
N TYR A 338 7.89 -3.63 -22.37
CA TYR A 338 7.71 -3.97 -20.96
C TYR A 338 6.47 -3.33 -20.36
N ARG A 339 5.77 -4.13 -19.57
CA ARG A 339 4.62 -3.73 -18.75
C ARG A 339 4.81 -4.21 -17.32
N THR A 340 4.53 -3.36 -16.37
CA THR A 340 4.65 -3.67 -14.92
C THR A 340 3.43 -3.17 -14.18
N GLN A 341 3.01 -3.92 -13.18
CA GLN A 341 2.05 -3.49 -12.17
C GLN A 341 2.62 -3.76 -10.78
N LEU A 342 2.65 -2.74 -9.95
CA LEU A 342 2.74 -2.85 -8.50
C LEU A 342 1.37 -2.48 -7.94
N LEU A 343 0.68 -3.43 -7.33
CA LEU A 343 -0.62 -3.29 -6.68
C LEU A 343 -0.43 -3.57 -5.19
N LEU A 344 -0.85 -2.67 -4.34
CA LEU A 344 -0.74 -2.78 -2.90
C LEU A 344 -2.10 -2.49 -2.25
N CYS A 345 -2.49 -3.30 -1.29
CA CYS A 345 -3.59 -3.05 -0.35
C CYS A 345 -2.98 -2.87 1.05
N PRO A 346 -2.73 -1.63 1.50
CA PRO A 346 -2.06 -1.39 2.79
C PRO A 346 -2.83 -1.94 3.98
N GLU A 347 -4.16 -1.91 3.93
CA GLU A 347 -5.04 -2.42 4.98
C GLU A 347 -4.84 -3.93 5.22
N ASP A 348 -4.83 -4.70 4.13
CA ASP A 348 -4.60 -6.15 4.19
C ASP A 348 -3.11 -6.50 4.28
N LYS A 349 -2.20 -5.52 4.11
CA LYS A 349 -0.77 -5.71 3.95
C LYS A 349 -0.41 -6.69 2.82
N ILE A 350 -1.21 -6.69 1.76
CA ILE A 350 -1.01 -7.57 0.60
C ILE A 350 -0.53 -6.74 -0.58
N GLY A 351 0.55 -7.20 -1.21
CA GLY A 351 1.11 -6.66 -2.44
C GLY A 351 1.13 -7.70 -3.55
N VAL A 352 0.81 -7.29 -4.77
CA VAL A 352 0.98 -8.11 -5.96
C VAL A 352 1.82 -7.37 -6.98
N ILE A 353 2.86 -8.06 -7.45
CA ILE A 353 3.76 -7.59 -8.50
C ILE A 353 3.52 -8.45 -9.73
N ALA A 354 3.31 -7.83 -10.88
CA ALA A 354 3.23 -8.54 -12.15
C ALA A 354 4.03 -7.78 -13.21
N MET A 355 4.87 -8.50 -13.96
CA MET A 355 5.80 -7.95 -14.94
C MET A 355 5.76 -8.79 -16.21
N SER A 356 5.42 -8.17 -17.34
CA SER A 356 5.37 -8.82 -18.64
C SER A 356 6.37 -8.19 -19.61
N ASN A 357 7.01 -9.02 -20.42
CA ASN A 357 7.93 -8.60 -21.47
C ASN A 357 7.22 -8.43 -22.83
N ALA A 358 5.97 -7.98 -22.83
CA ALA A 358 5.20 -7.69 -24.05
C ALA A 358 4.41 -6.38 -23.94
N GLU A 359 4.36 -5.62 -25.03
CA GLU A 359 3.64 -4.34 -25.15
C GLU A 359 2.14 -4.45 -24.88
N ASP A 360 1.50 -5.56 -25.25
CA ASP A 360 0.10 -5.86 -25.02
C ASP A 360 -0.13 -6.80 -23.83
N GLY A 361 0.92 -7.06 -23.06
CA GLY A 361 0.81 -7.71 -21.75
C GLY A 361 -0.07 -6.86 -20.83
N SER A 362 -0.90 -7.49 -20.04
CA SER A 362 -1.85 -6.84 -19.13
C SER A 362 -1.55 -7.17 -17.66
N PRO A 363 -0.39 -6.74 -17.12
CA PRO A 363 -0.01 -7.10 -15.75
C PRO A 363 -1.02 -6.61 -14.70
N SER A 364 -1.71 -5.49 -14.96
CA SER A 364 -2.78 -5.01 -14.07
C SER A 364 -3.95 -6.01 -13.96
N PHE A 365 -4.31 -6.68 -15.06
CA PHE A 365 -5.33 -7.73 -15.05
C PHE A 365 -4.88 -8.90 -14.17
N PHE A 366 -3.64 -9.39 -14.37
CA PHE A 366 -3.08 -10.47 -13.57
C PHE A 366 -3.00 -10.08 -12.08
N ALA A 367 -2.45 -8.91 -11.76
CA ALA A 367 -2.29 -8.47 -10.38
C ALA A 367 -3.63 -8.35 -9.63
N ASN A 368 -4.66 -7.79 -10.27
CA ASN A 368 -5.99 -7.69 -9.66
C ASN A 368 -6.60 -9.09 -9.42
N LYS A 369 -6.55 -9.99 -10.42
CA LYS A 369 -7.13 -11.33 -10.27
C LYS A 369 -6.38 -12.19 -9.25
N ILE A 370 -5.05 -12.07 -9.19
CA ILE A 370 -4.24 -12.74 -8.16
C ILE A 370 -4.65 -12.24 -6.77
N PHE A 371 -4.78 -10.93 -6.60
CA PHE A 371 -5.25 -10.36 -5.33
C PHE A 371 -6.64 -10.88 -4.96
N ASP A 372 -7.59 -10.87 -5.89
CA ASP A 372 -8.97 -11.33 -5.65
C ASP A 372 -9.04 -12.80 -5.20
N ILE A 373 -8.08 -13.63 -5.65
CA ILE A 373 -8.00 -15.05 -5.30
C ILE A 373 -7.26 -15.26 -3.97
N VAL A 374 -6.11 -14.58 -3.78
CA VAL A 374 -5.24 -14.87 -2.65
C VAL A 374 -5.63 -14.14 -1.36
N ALA A 375 -6.19 -12.92 -1.44
CA ALA A 375 -6.48 -12.13 -0.25
C ALA A 375 -7.49 -12.81 0.70
N PRO A 376 -8.59 -13.42 0.22
CA PRO A 376 -9.48 -14.20 1.09
C PRO A 376 -8.78 -15.40 1.75
N ALA A 377 -7.88 -16.07 1.03
CA ALA A 377 -7.14 -17.22 1.56
C ALA A 377 -6.14 -16.80 2.65
N ILE A 378 -5.41 -15.71 2.44
CA ILE A 378 -4.50 -15.13 3.44
C ILE A 378 -5.31 -14.70 4.67
N LYS A 379 -6.43 -14.00 4.49
CA LYS A 379 -7.29 -13.60 5.59
C LYS A 379 -7.71 -14.81 6.42
N LYS A 380 -8.20 -15.88 5.78
CA LYS A 380 -8.60 -17.11 6.45
C LYS A 380 -7.43 -17.80 7.17
N ALA A 381 -6.23 -17.77 6.58
CA ALA A 381 -5.03 -18.35 7.18
C ALA A 381 -4.50 -17.57 8.39
N THR A 382 -4.76 -16.26 8.44
CA THR A 382 -4.31 -15.36 9.51
C THR A 382 -5.38 -15.09 10.56
N GLU A 383 -6.63 -15.46 10.29
CA GLU A 383 -7.67 -15.42 11.31
C GLU A 383 -7.23 -16.34 12.46
N PRO A 384 -7.11 -15.82 13.68
CA PRO A 384 -6.80 -16.68 14.81
C PRO A 384 -7.83 -17.80 14.82
N SER A 385 -7.36 -19.07 14.86
CA SER A 385 -8.25 -20.18 15.23
C SER A 385 -8.97 -19.71 16.48
N VAL A 386 -10.29 -19.51 16.37
CA VAL A 386 -11.08 -18.83 17.41
C VAL A 386 -10.85 -19.57 18.74
N LYS A 387 -9.85 -19.13 19.51
CA LYS A 387 -9.85 -19.36 20.94
C LYS A 387 -11.00 -18.49 21.42
N VAL A 388 -12.15 -19.12 21.60
CA VAL A 388 -13.27 -18.47 22.26
C VAL A 388 -12.71 -17.96 23.58
N ALA A 389 -12.57 -16.64 23.71
CA ALA A 389 -12.08 -16.02 24.93
C ALA A 389 -12.95 -16.56 26.10
N GLU A 390 -12.33 -16.88 27.24
CA GLU A 390 -13.14 -17.27 28.38
C GLU A 390 -13.97 -16.05 28.81
N LEU A 391 -15.27 -16.27 28.95
CA LEU A 391 -16.20 -15.23 29.39
C LEU A 391 -15.76 -14.66 30.74
N ASN A 392 -15.48 -13.38 30.82
CA ASN A 392 -15.35 -12.73 32.13
C ASN A 392 -16.74 -12.52 32.74
N PRO A 393 -17.09 -13.27 33.80
CA PRO A 393 -18.43 -13.23 34.39
C PRO A 393 -18.81 -11.86 34.96
N GLU A 394 -17.84 -11.03 35.31
CA GLU A 394 -18.03 -9.67 35.81
C GLU A 394 -18.60 -8.71 34.75
N TRP A 395 -18.50 -9.04 33.48
CA TRP A 395 -19.05 -8.18 32.43
C TRP A 395 -20.57 -8.20 32.32
N LYS A 396 -21.21 -9.23 32.89
CA LYS A 396 -22.68 -9.32 32.90
C LYS A 396 -23.36 -8.11 33.55
N LYS A 397 -22.67 -7.42 34.47
CA LYS A 397 -23.22 -6.23 35.17
C LYS A 397 -23.34 -5.01 34.24
N TYR A 398 -22.63 -5.00 33.07
CA TYR A 398 -22.68 -3.91 32.09
C TYR A 398 -23.71 -4.14 30.99
N VAL A 399 -24.14 -5.38 30.82
CA VAL A 399 -25.10 -5.79 29.78
C VAL A 399 -26.44 -5.09 29.98
N GLY A 400 -26.91 -4.41 28.95
CA GLY A 400 -28.18 -3.71 28.95
C GLY A 400 -28.31 -2.65 27.89
N LYS A 401 -29.49 -2.02 27.86
CA LYS A 401 -29.78 -0.92 26.96
C LYS A 401 -29.50 0.42 27.61
N TYR A 402 -29.00 1.34 26.83
CA TYR A 402 -28.64 2.67 27.25
C TYR A 402 -29.15 3.68 26.20
N SER A 403 -29.39 4.92 26.61
CA SER A 403 -29.67 6.01 25.68
C SER A 403 -29.03 7.31 26.14
N ASP A 404 -28.78 8.19 25.17
CA ASP A 404 -28.40 9.56 25.45
C ASP A 404 -29.62 10.48 25.64
N PRO A 405 -29.44 11.76 25.98
CA PRO A 405 -30.56 12.71 26.14
C PRO A 405 -31.31 13.04 24.84
N PHE A 406 -30.83 12.59 23.68
CA PHE A 406 -31.46 12.78 22.38
C PHE A 406 -32.17 11.51 21.86
N ASP A 407 -32.33 10.51 22.76
CA ASP A 407 -32.95 9.22 22.47
C ASP A 407 -32.18 8.34 21.48
N TRP A 408 -30.87 8.58 21.28
CA TRP A 408 -30.03 7.60 20.61
C TRP A 408 -29.82 6.39 21.50
N GLU A 409 -30.16 5.23 20.97
CA GLU A 409 -30.12 3.97 21.73
C GLU A 409 -28.81 3.20 21.46
N TYR A 410 -28.32 2.58 22.50
CA TYR A 410 -27.17 1.68 22.52
C TYR A 410 -27.51 0.42 23.31
N GLU A 411 -26.85 -0.68 22.97
CA GLU A 411 -26.94 -1.91 23.75
C GLU A 411 -25.54 -2.45 24.01
N VAL A 412 -25.21 -2.65 25.30
CA VAL A 412 -24.02 -3.38 25.72
C VAL A 412 -24.39 -4.86 25.78
N MET A 413 -23.65 -5.67 25.04
CA MET A 413 -23.87 -7.11 24.95
C MET A 413 -22.57 -7.89 25.01
N ILE A 414 -22.65 -9.19 25.21
CA ILE A 414 -21.51 -10.11 25.13
C ILE A 414 -21.67 -10.92 23.85
N LEU A 415 -20.75 -10.79 22.94
CA LEU A 415 -20.66 -11.55 21.70
C LEU A 415 -19.34 -12.33 21.67
N ASN A 416 -19.39 -13.64 21.44
CA ASN A 416 -18.21 -14.52 21.43
C ASN A 416 -17.35 -14.39 22.72
N ASN A 417 -18.00 -14.20 23.88
CA ASN A 417 -17.37 -13.92 25.16
C ASN A 417 -16.61 -12.61 25.28
N GLU A 418 -16.76 -11.69 24.34
CA GLU A 418 -16.22 -10.33 24.36
C GLU A 418 -17.32 -9.31 24.61
N LEU A 419 -16.99 -8.22 25.32
CA LEU A 419 -17.92 -7.13 25.57
C LEU A 419 -17.95 -6.19 24.37
N VAL A 420 -19.15 -5.87 23.89
CA VAL A 420 -19.35 -4.95 22.76
C VAL A 420 -20.42 -3.92 23.10
N LEU A 421 -20.31 -2.74 22.47
CA LEU A 421 -21.36 -1.73 22.42
C LEU A 421 -21.97 -1.74 21.01
N TYR A 422 -23.28 -1.89 20.92
CA TYR A 422 -24.01 -1.81 19.67
C TYR A 422 -24.76 -0.47 19.61
N GLY A 423 -24.39 0.39 18.65
CA GLY A 423 -25.09 1.63 18.36
C GLY A 423 -26.17 1.39 17.30
N PHE A 424 -27.40 1.82 17.59
CA PHE A 424 -28.51 1.71 16.64
C PHE A 424 -28.54 2.90 15.70
N SER A 425 -28.48 2.66 14.38
CA SER A 425 -28.76 3.66 13.35
C SER A 425 -30.26 3.73 13.06
N TYR A 426 -30.71 4.86 12.53
CA TYR A 426 -32.10 5.04 12.15
C TYR A 426 -32.21 5.72 10.79
N PRO A 427 -32.69 5.02 9.73
CA PRO A 427 -33.14 3.61 9.70
C PRO A 427 -32.00 2.65 10.05
N PRO A 428 -32.32 1.43 10.50
CA PRO A 428 -31.31 0.40 10.74
C PRO A 428 -30.43 0.15 9.53
N ASP A 429 -29.14 -0.01 9.75
CA ASP A 429 -28.17 -0.30 8.69
C ASP A 429 -28.48 -1.66 8.04
N GLU A 430 -28.27 -1.80 6.74
CA GLU A 430 -28.41 -3.08 6.03
C GLU A 430 -27.32 -4.09 6.45
N ASN A 431 -26.17 -3.60 6.91
CA ASN A 431 -25.13 -4.43 7.50
C ASN A 431 -25.33 -4.55 9.02
N PRO A 432 -25.76 -5.72 9.56
CA PRO A 432 -25.96 -5.89 10.99
C PRO A 432 -24.73 -5.65 11.86
N LYS A 433 -23.52 -5.69 11.29
CA LYS A 433 -22.25 -5.44 12.00
C LYS A 433 -21.85 -3.97 12.05
N ALA A 434 -22.48 -3.10 11.29
CA ALA A 434 -22.11 -1.69 11.19
C ALA A 434 -22.20 -0.92 12.52
N GLY A 435 -23.04 -1.39 13.47
CA GLY A 435 -23.17 -0.76 14.79
C GLY A 435 -22.26 -1.31 15.88
N ILE A 436 -21.44 -2.34 15.61
CA ILE A 436 -20.62 -3.02 16.62
C ILE A 436 -19.35 -2.21 16.90
N ILE A 437 -19.12 -1.92 18.18
CA ILE A 437 -17.89 -1.31 18.71
C ILE A 437 -17.34 -2.28 19.77
N GLU A 438 -16.11 -2.73 19.59
CA GLU A 438 -15.44 -3.63 20.53
C GLU A 438 -15.00 -2.85 21.78
N LEU A 439 -15.16 -3.46 22.96
CA LEU A 439 -14.80 -2.85 24.24
C LEU A 439 -13.63 -3.60 24.89
N VAL A 440 -12.40 -3.08 24.68
CA VAL A 440 -11.17 -3.66 25.23
C VAL A 440 -10.91 -3.11 26.63
N PRO A 441 -10.76 -3.95 27.67
CA PRO A 441 -10.52 -3.50 29.04
C PRO A 441 -9.23 -2.68 29.17
N GLU A 442 -9.29 -1.50 29.81
CA GLU A 442 -8.12 -0.65 30.14
C GLU A 442 -8.03 -0.32 31.65
N GLY A 443 -9.03 -0.65 32.44
CA GLY A 443 -9.06 -0.39 33.87
C GLY A 443 -10.35 -0.84 34.52
N GLU A 444 -10.49 -0.54 35.81
CA GLU A 444 -11.70 -0.84 36.53
C GLU A 444 -12.89 -0.09 35.90
N HIS A 445 -13.90 -0.84 35.46
CA HIS A 445 -15.08 -0.32 34.76
C HIS A 445 -14.81 0.53 33.52
N THR A 446 -13.57 0.46 32.97
CA THR A 446 -13.11 1.32 31.85
C THR A 446 -12.67 0.46 30.68
N PHE A 447 -13.13 0.82 29.49
CA PHE A 447 -12.88 0.09 28.24
C PHE A 447 -12.49 1.08 27.13
N ARG A 448 -11.64 0.65 26.21
CA ARG A 448 -11.38 1.39 24.98
C ARG A 448 -12.31 0.91 23.88
N MET A 449 -12.90 1.84 23.18
CA MET A 449 -13.72 1.59 22.01
C MET A 449 -12.82 1.32 20.79
N THR A 450 -12.78 0.08 20.33
CA THR A 450 -11.93 -0.40 19.23
C THR A 450 -12.75 -1.08 18.13
N GLY A 451 -12.07 -1.73 17.18
CA GLY A 451 -12.70 -2.33 16.02
C GLY A 451 -12.96 -1.33 14.91
N GLU A 452 -13.64 -1.78 13.85
CA GLU A 452 -13.89 -0.98 12.64
C GLU A 452 -14.66 0.33 12.92
N ASN A 453 -15.58 0.30 13.87
CA ASN A 453 -16.42 1.44 14.25
C ASN A 453 -15.96 2.12 15.55
N GLY A 454 -14.88 1.65 16.15
CA GLY A 454 -14.30 2.25 17.35
C GLY A 454 -13.55 3.54 17.02
N ASN A 455 -13.73 4.55 17.85
CA ASN A 455 -13.08 5.86 17.68
C ASN A 455 -11.80 6.01 18.53
N GLY A 456 -11.40 4.97 19.28
CA GLY A 456 -10.24 4.97 20.16
C GLY A 456 -10.44 5.70 21.50
N GLU A 457 -11.63 6.23 21.79
CA GLU A 457 -11.94 6.88 23.04
C GLU A 457 -12.29 5.86 24.14
N LEU A 458 -12.29 6.34 25.38
CA LEU A 458 -12.66 5.52 26.55
C LEU A 458 -14.16 5.53 26.78
N LEU A 459 -14.68 4.36 27.12
CA LEU A 459 -16.01 4.15 27.65
C LEU A 459 -15.87 3.72 29.11
N LYS A 460 -16.46 4.46 30.03
CA LYS A 460 -16.38 4.20 31.48
C LYS A 460 -17.76 4.02 32.11
N PHE A 461 -18.00 2.87 32.74
CA PHE A 461 -19.20 2.62 33.53
C PHE A 461 -19.04 3.23 34.94
N GLU A 462 -19.91 4.16 35.29
CA GLU A 462 -20.02 4.69 36.65
C GLU A 462 -21.07 3.88 37.42
N MET A 463 -20.64 3.25 38.50
CA MET A 463 -21.48 2.36 39.32
C MET A 463 -22.14 3.15 40.45
N ASP A 464 -23.32 2.70 40.87
CA ASP A 464 -23.99 3.18 42.12
C ASP A 464 -23.52 2.38 43.34
N SER A 465 -24.07 2.71 44.52
CA SER A 465 -23.74 2.05 45.78
C SER A 465 -24.15 0.58 45.81
N ASP A 466 -25.08 0.16 44.96
CA ASP A 466 -25.60 -1.21 44.87
C ASP A 466 -24.84 -2.04 43.80
N GLY A 467 -23.81 -1.46 43.18
CA GLY A 467 -23.00 -2.11 42.15
C GLY A 467 -23.72 -2.22 40.80
N LYS A 468 -24.74 -1.41 40.54
CA LYS A 468 -25.39 -1.28 39.23
C LYS A 468 -24.85 -0.10 38.44
N VAL A 469 -24.95 -0.16 37.12
CA VAL A 469 -24.56 0.96 36.27
C VAL A 469 -25.48 2.14 36.48
N LYS A 470 -24.93 3.24 36.99
CA LYS A 470 -25.64 4.52 37.16
C LYS A 470 -25.71 5.28 35.84
N ARG A 471 -24.61 5.35 35.14
CA ARG A 471 -24.45 5.95 33.80
C ARG A 471 -23.12 5.50 33.15
N VAL A 472 -22.99 5.73 31.87
CA VAL A 472 -21.75 5.41 31.12
C VAL A 472 -21.21 6.69 30.54
N LYS A 473 -19.95 7.01 30.82
CA LYS A 473 -19.22 8.10 30.14
C LYS A 473 -18.67 7.56 28.84
N MET A 474 -19.04 8.17 27.71
CA MET A 474 -18.57 7.84 26.37
C MET A 474 -17.94 9.10 25.76
N GLY A 475 -16.61 9.14 25.70
CA GLY A 475 -15.87 10.38 25.46
C GLY A 475 -16.18 11.41 26.54
N GLU A 476 -16.67 12.57 26.16
CA GLU A 476 -17.09 13.64 27.11
C GLU A 476 -18.60 13.63 27.41
N ASN A 477 -19.37 12.74 26.79
CA ASN A 477 -20.81 12.62 26.94
C ASN A 477 -21.23 11.48 27.85
N PHE A 478 -22.52 11.46 28.25
CA PHE A 478 -23.09 10.40 29.08
C PHE A 478 -24.27 9.73 28.41
N ILE A 479 -24.34 8.42 28.53
CA ILE A 479 -25.51 7.61 28.23
C ILE A 479 -26.02 6.97 29.52
N TYR A 480 -27.32 6.70 29.60
CA TYR A 480 -28.01 6.27 30.81
C TYR A 480 -28.71 4.93 30.58
N PRO A 481 -28.74 4.03 31.59
CA PRO A 481 -29.51 2.80 31.49
C PRO A 481 -30.98 3.06 31.16
N LEU A 482 -31.51 2.37 30.15
CA LEU A 482 -32.95 2.37 29.85
C LEU A 482 -33.68 1.44 30.84
N VAL A 483 -34.37 2.03 31.80
CA VAL A 483 -35.20 1.28 32.75
C VAL A 483 -36.50 0.84 32.06
N LYS A 484 -36.80 -0.46 32.03
CA LYS A 484 -37.99 -1.07 31.39
C LYS A 484 -39.36 -0.60 31.93
N ASN A 485 -39.45 0.49 32.69
CA ASN A 485 -40.69 1.01 33.27
C ASN A 485 -40.73 2.53 33.29
N SER A 486 -40.84 3.20 32.15
CA SER A 486 -41.53 4.49 32.10
C SER A 486 -42.65 4.40 31.07
N LYS A 487 -43.83 4.12 31.57
CA LYS A 487 -45.06 4.47 30.84
C LYS A 487 -44.95 5.96 30.54
N TYR A 488 -44.88 6.33 29.26
CA TYR A 488 -45.08 7.69 28.83
C TYR A 488 -46.39 8.23 29.37
N GLN A 489 -46.33 8.94 30.48
CA GLN A 489 -47.43 9.80 30.87
C GLN A 489 -47.41 11.01 29.94
N LYS A 490 -48.26 10.98 28.90
CA LYS A 490 -48.68 12.17 28.19
C LYS A 490 -49.31 13.11 29.21
N THR A 491 -48.55 14.03 29.75
CA THR A 491 -49.11 15.23 30.39
C THR A 491 -49.78 16.07 29.31
N LYS A 492 -51.09 15.93 29.18
CA LYS A 492 -51.92 16.92 28.49
C LYS A 492 -51.78 18.23 29.27
N SER A 493 -51.05 19.21 28.74
CA SER A 493 -51.20 20.58 29.15
C SER A 493 -52.57 21.08 28.68
N LYS A 494 -53.36 21.53 29.64
CA LYS A 494 -54.54 22.34 29.38
C LYS A 494 -54.18 23.71 28.89
#